data_51597edcaf4827912013cb6edb9ff95f
#
_entry.id   51597edcaf4827912013cb6edb9ff95f
#
_cell.length_a   1.000
_cell.length_b   1.000
_cell.length_c   1.000
_cell.angle_alpha   90.00
_cell.angle_beta   90.00
_cell.angle_gamma   90.00
#
_symmetry.space_group_name_H-M   'P 1'
#
loop_
_entity.id
_entity.type
_entity.pdbx_description
1 polymer ?
#
loop_
_entity_poly.entity_id
_entity_poly.type
_entity_poly.pdbx_seq_one_letter_code
_entity_poly.pdbx_strand_id
1 'polypeptide(L)'
;MNSEQNNYFFVGTRFGDDRLGKFREEGKWELGWHNNEKNKQYQKMLKLFNKIKPGDVLFAKSTYVKKKNLPFVKKDDLKVSVMNIRGMATVKDILDDGHTIIVDWKKEYIEREWFFFTGQETIWFPSNIKYRTKETDQLIKFAASDEIIIQDYDYFLNHPNWKKYKKLESEAMLRNDFLFDYSGILKKSKNLILRGAPGTGKTYLAKEIAKELTDGNEDQIGFVQFHPSYDYTDFVEGLRPVSNGDGAIEFKLEDGIFKKFCKKAEKNWVYSQKDKFELEKEKKSTAKISKYFSNMEFPSDKLYTTRNSSFFITEIDEDYIYISIPENEVSKKVKLKIQDIEAMLTSESQFKQVKDITRFFNKNNATQEYSYYLTLYKMIKNESIQEEVIEIDNKLKNFVFIIDEINRGEISKIFGELFFSIDPEYRGERGSVSTQYANLHETDDKFYIPENVYIIGTMNDIDRSVDTFDFAMRRRFRFIEVTAESQVAMLDKELDIHAEEAKLRLRNLNAAIENVQELNSHYHIGPSYFLKLKDVDFNYELLWSDYLKPLLEDYLRGSYEEAETLDTLKKAFDLTNNEQTDRQDTGDDNADN
;
A
#
# COMPACT_ATOMS: atom_id res chain seq x y z
N MET A 1 55.01 0.36 9.03
CA MET A 1 54.14 -0.79 8.72
C MET A 1 53.16 -0.27 7.71
N ASN A 2 53.33 -0.63 6.44
CA ASN A 2 52.35 -0.31 5.38
C ASN A 2 51.09 -1.09 5.71
N SER A 3 49.98 -0.41 5.95
CA SER A 3 48.66 -1.04 6.00
C SER A 3 48.38 -1.58 4.60
N GLU A 4 48.50 -2.88 4.40
CA GLU A 4 48.01 -3.54 3.19
C GLU A 4 46.53 -3.25 3.07
N GLN A 5 46.16 -2.50 2.06
CA GLN A 5 44.78 -2.13 1.79
C GLN A 5 44.09 -3.37 1.26
N ASN A 6 43.12 -3.91 2.01
CA ASN A 6 42.33 -5.07 1.62
C ASN A 6 41.58 -4.81 0.29
N ASN A 7 41.55 -5.80 -0.61
CA ASN A 7 40.77 -5.71 -1.81
C ASN A 7 39.34 -6.18 -1.56
N TYR A 8 38.42 -5.70 -2.39
CA TYR A 8 37.00 -5.98 -2.30
C TYR A 8 36.51 -6.65 -3.58
N PHE A 9 35.97 -7.86 -3.47
CA PHE A 9 35.48 -8.65 -4.59
C PHE A 9 33.98 -8.93 -4.41
N PHE A 10 33.24 -8.88 -5.50
CA PHE A 10 31.84 -9.25 -5.54
C PHE A 10 31.69 -10.60 -6.22
N VAL A 11 31.21 -11.62 -5.52
CA VAL A 11 31.21 -13.00 -5.95
C VAL A 11 29.80 -13.55 -6.09
N GLY A 12 29.54 -14.28 -7.19
CA GLY A 12 28.28 -14.96 -7.45
C GLY A 12 28.09 -16.17 -6.53
N THR A 13 26.84 -16.45 -6.14
CA THR A 13 26.48 -17.60 -5.30
C THR A 13 25.48 -18.54 -5.96
N ARG A 14 25.09 -18.29 -7.20
CA ARG A 14 24.18 -19.14 -7.98
C ARG A 14 24.92 -19.88 -9.09
N PHE A 15 24.86 -21.20 -9.02
CA PHE A 15 25.42 -22.12 -10.01
C PHE A 15 24.39 -23.22 -10.31
N GLY A 16 23.29 -22.84 -10.98
CA GLY A 16 22.07 -23.64 -11.05
C GLY A 16 21.18 -23.31 -9.83
N ASP A 17 21.60 -23.72 -8.65
CA ASP A 17 20.93 -23.43 -7.36
C ASP A 17 21.61 -22.29 -6.60
N ASP A 18 20.88 -21.72 -5.65
CA ASP A 18 21.41 -20.72 -4.71
C ASP A 18 22.21 -21.42 -3.60
N ARG A 19 23.51 -21.22 -3.56
CA ARG A 19 24.43 -21.91 -2.64
C ARG A 19 24.88 -21.05 -1.46
N LEU A 20 24.38 -19.84 -1.29
CA LEU A 20 24.86 -18.95 -0.23
C LEU A 20 24.67 -19.56 1.18
N GLY A 21 23.53 -20.18 1.45
CA GLY A 21 23.26 -20.87 2.73
C GLY A 21 24.33 -21.92 3.03
N LYS A 22 24.59 -22.82 2.06
CA LYS A 22 25.61 -23.86 2.16
C LYS A 22 27.02 -23.28 2.35
N PHE A 23 27.36 -22.22 1.63
CA PHE A 23 28.67 -21.56 1.76
C PHE A 23 28.88 -20.94 3.15
N ARG A 24 27.80 -20.41 3.76
CA ARG A 24 27.84 -19.88 5.13
C ARG A 24 28.06 -21.01 6.16
N GLU A 25 27.33 -22.13 6.02
CA GLU A 25 27.46 -23.28 6.90
C GLU A 25 28.84 -23.92 6.84
N GLU A 26 29.42 -24.04 5.64
CA GLU A 26 30.71 -24.65 5.40
C GLU A 26 31.89 -23.69 5.59
N GLY A 27 31.67 -22.39 5.83
CA GLY A 27 32.72 -21.40 5.98
C GLY A 27 33.60 -21.21 4.75
N LYS A 28 33.02 -21.36 3.55
CA LYS A 28 33.76 -21.28 2.28
C LYS A 28 32.99 -20.53 1.20
N TRP A 29 33.66 -20.25 0.11
CA TRP A 29 33.10 -19.89 -1.18
C TRP A 29 33.80 -20.69 -2.28
N GLU A 30 33.06 -21.14 -3.28
CA GLU A 30 33.59 -21.94 -4.38
C GLU A 30 33.33 -21.26 -5.73
N LEU A 31 34.31 -21.32 -6.63
CA LEU A 31 34.16 -20.94 -8.01
C LEU A 31 33.41 -22.08 -8.76
N GLY A 32 32.13 -21.93 -9.05
CA GLY A 32 31.24 -22.96 -9.57
C GLY A 32 31.52 -23.45 -11.01
N TRP A 33 32.73 -23.29 -11.49
CA TRP A 33 33.17 -23.72 -12.84
C TRP A 33 34.07 -24.93 -12.69
N HIS A 34 33.80 -25.98 -13.48
CA HIS A 34 34.75 -27.09 -13.62
C HIS A 34 35.90 -26.68 -14.50
N ASN A 35 37.09 -27.24 -14.24
CA ASN A 35 38.31 -26.95 -14.96
C ASN A 35 38.10 -27.20 -16.47
N ASN A 36 38.07 -26.13 -17.26
CA ASN A 36 37.93 -26.16 -18.70
C ASN A 36 38.90 -25.14 -19.32
N GLU A 37 40.10 -25.58 -19.57
CA GLU A 37 41.19 -24.73 -20.08
C GLU A 37 40.86 -24.05 -21.43
N LYS A 38 39.93 -24.56 -22.20
CA LYS A 38 39.51 -24.00 -23.49
C LYS A 38 38.45 -22.90 -23.35
N ASN A 39 37.84 -22.75 -22.16
CA ASN A 39 36.80 -21.75 -21.93
C ASN A 39 37.42 -20.39 -21.56
N LYS A 40 37.31 -19.39 -22.45
CA LYS A 40 37.85 -18.05 -22.24
C LYS A 40 37.26 -17.36 -20.98
N GLN A 41 36.01 -17.64 -20.63
CA GLN A 41 35.36 -17.06 -19.50
C GLN A 41 35.87 -17.68 -18.18
N TYR A 42 36.07 -18.97 -18.14
CA TYR A 42 36.72 -19.66 -17.04
C TYR A 42 38.13 -19.10 -16.80
N GLN A 43 38.93 -18.94 -17.83
CA GLN A 43 40.29 -18.38 -17.74
C GLN A 43 40.27 -16.94 -17.17
N LYS A 44 39.28 -16.15 -17.53
CA LYS A 44 39.11 -14.80 -16.99
C LYS A 44 38.77 -14.85 -15.50
N MET A 45 37.88 -15.74 -15.08
CA MET A 45 37.50 -15.91 -13.69
C MET A 45 38.67 -16.43 -12.84
N LEU A 46 39.42 -17.38 -13.36
CA LEU A 46 40.62 -17.94 -12.73
C LEU A 46 41.69 -16.85 -12.49
N LYS A 47 41.90 -15.94 -13.46
CA LYS A 47 42.79 -14.78 -13.28
C LYS A 47 42.34 -13.84 -12.16
N LEU A 48 41.05 -13.69 -11.95
CA LEU A 48 40.50 -12.87 -10.85
C LEU A 48 40.57 -13.63 -9.52
N PHE A 49 40.30 -14.93 -9.53
CA PHE A 49 40.44 -15.81 -8.37
C PHE A 49 41.88 -15.75 -7.82
N ASN A 50 42.88 -15.88 -8.68
CA ASN A 50 44.30 -15.82 -8.29
C ASN A 50 44.78 -14.44 -7.78
N LYS A 51 43.95 -13.41 -7.87
CA LYS A 51 44.23 -12.09 -7.27
C LYS A 51 43.75 -11.97 -5.82
N ILE A 52 42.85 -12.85 -5.41
CA ILE A 52 42.29 -12.85 -4.07
C ILE A 52 43.37 -13.34 -3.09
N LYS A 53 43.48 -12.74 -1.94
CA LYS A 53 44.44 -13.06 -0.91
C LYS A 53 43.77 -13.14 0.48
N PRO A 54 44.37 -13.85 1.44
CA PRO A 54 43.94 -13.77 2.83
C PRO A 54 43.89 -12.31 3.31
N GLY A 55 42.80 -11.95 4.02
CA GLY A 55 42.48 -10.59 4.43
C GLY A 55 41.59 -9.81 3.48
N ASP A 56 41.46 -10.21 2.21
CA ASP A 56 40.53 -9.57 1.27
C ASP A 56 39.06 -9.83 1.67
N VAL A 57 38.16 -8.99 1.17
CA VAL A 57 36.73 -9.05 1.49
C VAL A 57 35.94 -9.53 0.27
N LEU A 58 35.08 -10.54 0.48
CA LEU A 58 34.13 -11.05 -0.50
C LEU A 58 32.71 -10.60 -0.18
N PHE A 59 32.01 -9.98 -1.14
CA PHE A 59 30.59 -9.71 -1.08
C PHE A 59 29.82 -10.71 -1.94
N ALA A 60 28.99 -11.51 -1.31
CA ALA A 60 28.07 -12.41 -2.02
C ALA A 60 27.01 -11.61 -2.76
N LYS A 61 26.86 -11.84 -4.07
CA LYS A 61 25.92 -11.10 -4.91
C LYS A 61 25.07 -11.98 -5.81
N SER A 62 23.91 -11.43 -6.19
CA SER A 62 23.15 -11.84 -7.36
C SER A 62 22.81 -10.62 -8.22
N THR A 63 22.72 -10.78 -9.54
CA THR A 63 22.42 -9.68 -10.46
C THR A 63 21.19 -10.00 -11.30
N TYR A 64 20.33 -8.98 -11.49
CA TYR A 64 19.12 -9.06 -12.29
C TYR A 64 18.73 -7.68 -12.82
N VAL A 65 17.59 -7.57 -13.48
CA VAL A 65 17.08 -6.30 -14.00
C VAL A 65 15.69 -6.04 -13.42
N LYS A 66 15.43 -4.78 -13.03
CA LYS A 66 14.13 -4.30 -12.59
C LYS A 66 13.56 -3.28 -13.55
N LYS A 67 12.25 -3.35 -13.80
CA LYS A 67 11.49 -2.34 -14.54
C LYS A 67 10.62 -1.49 -13.61
N LYS A 68 10.10 -2.08 -12.52
CA LYS A 68 9.20 -1.47 -11.53
C LYS A 68 9.80 -1.58 -10.13
N ASN A 69 9.21 -0.91 -9.16
CA ASN A 69 9.63 -0.92 -7.75
C ASN A 69 11.10 -0.53 -7.57
N LEU A 70 11.49 0.59 -8.16
CA LEU A 70 12.80 1.19 -8.04
C LEU A 70 12.75 2.33 -7.02
N PRO A 71 13.79 2.56 -6.21
CA PRO A 71 13.83 3.64 -5.23
C PRO A 71 14.12 5.02 -5.85
N PHE A 72 14.03 5.16 -7.17
CA PHE A 72 14.23 6.39 -7.93
C PHE A 72 13.37 6.41 -9.19
N VAL A 73 13.13 7.61 -9.70
CA VAL A 73 12.38 7.80 -10.96
C VAL A 73 13.27 7.59 -12.16
N LYS A 74 12.78 6.88 -13.14
CA LYS A 74 13.45 6.66 -14.40
C LYS A 74 12.51 6.85 -15.59
N LYS A 75 13.09 6.97 -16.78
CA LYS A 75 12.34 6.95 -18.04
C LYS A 75 11.59 5.61 -18.16
N ASP A 76 10.31 5.67 -18.51
CA ASP A 76 9.47 4.49 -18.69
C ASP A 76 10.10 3.51 -19.72
N ASP A 77 9.71 2.24 -19.66
CA ASP A 77 10.17 1.14 -20.51
C ASP A 77 11.63 0.69 -20.37
N LEU A 78 12.51 1.39 -19.69
CA LEU A 78 13.88 0.95 -19.49
C LEU A 78 14.01 0.02 -18.27
N LYS A 79 14.76 -1.07 -18.46
CA LYS A 79 15.13 -1.97 -17.36
C LYS A 79 16.45 -1.51 -16.76
N VAL A 80 16.51 -1.41 -15.43
CA VAL A 80 17.73 -1.03 -14.69
C VAL A 80 18.44 -2.27 -14.17
N SER A 81 19.75 -2.30 -14.30
CA SER A 81 20.58 -3.37 -13.73
C SER A 81 20.67 -3.21 -12.21
N VAL A 82 20.42 -4.31 -11.50
CA VAL A 82 20.42 -4.40 -10.04
C VAL A 82 21.40 -5.47 -9.60
N MET A 83 22.17 -5.16 -8.56
CA MET A 83 23.01 -6.11 -7.86
C MET A 83 22.54 -6.21 -6.42
N ASN A 84 21.96 -7.35 -6.05
CA ASN A 84 21.59 -7.63 -4.66
C ASN A 84 22.81 -8.16 -3.93
N ILE A 85 23.31 -7.43 -2.93
CA ILE A 85 24.45 -7.79 -2.09
C ILE A 85 23.87 -8.50 -0.86
N ARG A 86 24.23 -9.78 -0.71
CA ARG A 86 23.52 -10.72 0.17
C ARG A 86 24.36 -11.20 1.35
N GLY A 87 25.64 -10.92 1.37
CA GLY A 87 26.54 -11.33 2.43
C GLY A 87 27.91 -10.72 2.29
N MET A 88 28.67 -10.68 3.38
CA MET A 88 30.04 -10.22 3.45
C MET A 88 30.89 -11.28 4.17
N ALA A 89 32.08 -11.55 3.65
CA ALA A 89 33.03 -12.48 4.27
C ALA A 89 34.46 -11.97 4.16
N THR A 90 35.30 -12.33 5.11
CA THR A 90 36.74 -12.08 5.05
C THR A 90 37.46 -13.36 4.66
N VAL A 91 38.36 -13.28 3.69
CA VAL A 91 39.17 -14.41 3.23
C VAL A 91 40.16 -14.84 4.32
N LYS A 92 40.12 -16.11 4.71
CA LYS A 92 41.04 -16.72 5.66
C LYS A 92 42.17 -17.47 4.97
N ASP A 93 41.80 -18.27 3.97
CA ASP A 93 42.76 -19.12 3.25
C ASP A 93 42.24 -19.48 1.85
N ILE A 94 43.12 -19.92 0.97
CA ILE A 94 42.78 -20.31 -0.40
C ILE A 94 43.37 -21.70 -0.61
N LEU A 95 42.50 -22.65 -0.98
CA LEU A 95 42.95 -24.02 -1.23
C LEU A 95 43.65 -24.16 -2.60
N ASP A 96 44.62 -25.09 -2.66
CA ASP A 96 45.40 -25.36 -3.89
C ASP A 96 44.57 -26.06 -5.00
N ASP A 97 43.26 -26.26 -4.77
CA ASP A 97 42.35 -26.83 -5.77
C ASP A 97 41.96 -25.84 -6.88
N GLY A 98 42.34 -24.57 -6.76
CA GLY A 98 42.04 -23.49 -7.71
C GLY A 98 40.57 -23.07 -7.77
N HIS A 99 39.72 -23.52 -6.84
CA HIS A 99 38.29 -23.29 -6.81
C HIS A 99 37.74 -22.83 -5.47
N THR A 100 38.39 -23.19 -4.35
CA THR A 100 37.84 -23.04 -3.02
C THR A 100 38.58 -21.98 -2.22
N ILE A 101 37.82 -21.06 -1.63
CA ILE A 101 38.30 -20.02 -0.70
C ILE A 101 37.65 -20.26 0.65
N ILE A 102 38.45 -20.39 1.70
CA ILE A 102 38.00 -20.46 3.09
C ILE A 102 37.78 -19.05 3.57
N VAL A 103 36.56 -18.78 4.08
CA VAL A 103 36.15 -17.44 4.48
C VAL A 103 35.46 -17.43 5.83
N ASP A 104 35.47 -16.27 6.47
CA ASP A 104 34.69 -15.96 7.66
C ASP A 104 33.49 -15.11 7.27
N TRP A 105 32.30 -15.71 7.20
CA TRP A 105 31.07 -15.02 6.87
C TRP A 105 30.60 -14.18 8.06
N LYS A 106 30.27 -12.92 7.81
CA LYS A 106 29.59 -12.06 8.78
C LYS A 106 28.23 -12.68 9.12
N LYS A 107 27.98 -12.92 10.42
CA LYS A 107 26.78 -13.63 10.89
C LYS A 107 25.50 -12.89 10.55
N GLU A 108 25.50 -11.58 10.75
CA GLU A 108 24.37 -10.71 10.45
C GLU A 108 24.76 -9.76 9.32
N TYR A 109 24.11 -9.89 8.20
CA TYR A 109 24.29 -9.00 7.05
C TYR A 109 22.93 -8.67 6.46
N ILE A 110 22.60 -7.37 6.38
CA ILE A 110 21.36 -6.88 5.80
C ILE A 110 21.51 -6.88 4.30
N GLU A 111 20.70 -7.68 3.60
CA GLU A 111 20.64 -7.69 2.13
C GLU A 111 20.23 -6.32 1.59
N ARG A 112 20.92 -5.86 0.54
CA ARG A 112 20.68 -4.53 -0.04
C ARG A 112 20.90 -4.50 -1.54
N GLU A 113 20.06 -3.73 -2.23
CA GLU A 113 20.11 -3.58 -3.68
C GLU A 113 20.96 -2.37 -4.07
N TRP A 114 21.89 -2.57 -4.98
CA TRP A 114 22.69 -1.54 -5.62
C TRP A 114 22.33 -1.43 -7.11
N PHE A 115 22.21 -0.25 -7.64
CA PHE A 115 21.67 0.03 -8.97
C PHE A 115 22.73 0.62 -9.90
N PHE A 116 22.54 0.47 -11.22
CA PHE A 116 23.32 1.03 -12.32
C PHE A 116 24.73 0.43 -12.49
N PHE A 117 25.61 0.63 -11.56
CA PHE A 117 27.00 0.15 -11.61
C PHE A 117 27.08 -1.25 -11.02
N THR A 118 26.85 -2.26 -11.85
CA THR A 118 26.73 -3.68 -11.44
C THR A 118 27.66 -4.56 -12.26
N GLY A 119 28.23 -5.58 -11.63
CA GLY A 119 29.05 -6.61 -12.29
C GLY A 119 28.25 -7.90 -12.48
N GLN A 120 28.14 -8.38 -13.71
CA GLN A 120 27.41 -9.63 -14.02
C GLN A 120 28.29 -10.89 -13.92
N GLU A 121 29.60 -10.72 -13.84
CA GLU A 121 30.56 -11.80 -13.79
C GLU A 121 30.54 -12.55 -12.45
N THR A 122 30.93 -13.86 -12.47
CA THR A 122 30.97 -14.69 -11.25
C THR A 122 31.91 -14.11 -10.19
N ILE A 123 33.08 -13.58 -10.61
CA ILE A 123 33.95 -12.76 -9.76
C ILE A 123 34.04 -11.39 -10.43
N TRP A 124 33.68 -10.36 -9.71
CA TRP A 124 33.78 -8.99 -10.16
C TRP A 124 34.64 -8.17 -9.19
N PHE A 125 35.68 -7.53 -9.75
CA PHE A 125 36.63 -6.70 -9.03
C PHE A 125 36.52 -5.25 -9.53
N PRO A 126 35.67 -4.41 -8.91
CA PRO A 126 35.39 -3.05 -9.39
C PRO A 126 36.62 -2.13 -9.34
N SER A 127 37.53 -2.31 -8.39
CA SER A 127 38.78 -1.54 -8.28
C SER A 127 39.74 -1.73 -9.48
N ASN A 128 39.51 -2.73 -10.30
CA ASN A 128 40.29 -2.93 -11.55
C ASN A 128 39.85 -1.98 -12.68
N ILE A 129 38.82 -1.16 -12.48
CA ILE A 129 38.27 -0.24 -13.49
C ILE A 129 38.87 1.15 -13.29
N LYS A 130 39.96 1.42 -14.02
CA LYS A 130 40.89 2.56 -13.87
C LYS A 130 40.24 3.96 -13.88
N TYR A 131 38.99 4.12 -14.35
CA TYR A 131 38.33 5.41 -14.53
C TYR A 131 37.01 5.54 -13.74
N ARG A 132 36.77 4.68 -12.76
CA ARG A 132 35.53 4.66 -11.97
C ARG A 132 35.81 4.50 -10.47
N THR A 133 36.72 5.28 -9.96
CA THR A 133 37.11 5.25 -8.54
C THR A 133 35.97 5.70 -7.64
N LYS A 134 35.24 6.73 -8.02
CA LYS A 134 34.13 7.30 -7.21
C LYS A 134 32.95 6.30 -7.11
N GLU A 135 32.55 5.66 -8.19
CA GLU A 135 31.49 4.65 -8.20
C GLU A 135 31.90 3.40 -7.39
N THR A 136 33.17 3.02 -7.48
CA THR A 136 33.73 1.91 -6.71
C THR A 136 33.75 2.23 -5.22
N ASP A 137 34.20 3.41 -4.83
CA ASP A 137 34.28 3.85 -3.44
C ASP A 137 32.88 3.94 -2.81
N GLN A 138 31.90 4.49 -3.54
CA GLN A 138 30.49 4.52 -3.10
C GLN A 138 29.92 3.11 -2.92
N LEU A 139 30.17 2.20 -3.88
CA LEU A 139 29.72 0.82 -3.81
C LEU A 139 30.33 0.07 -2.63
N ILE A 140 31.66 0.18 -2.41
CA ILE A 140 32.34 -0.49 -1.30
C ILE A 140 31.83 0.05 0.03
N LYS A 141 31.69 1.37 0.17
CA LYS A 141 31.14 2.01 1.38
C LYS A 141 29.72 1.53 1.65
N PHE A 142 28.87 1.45 0.62
CA PHE A 142 27.50 0.95 0.71
C PHE A 142 27.46 -0.53 1.12
N ALA A 143 28.32 -1.37 0.54
CA ALA A 143 28.33 -2.81 0.79
C ALA A 143 28.94 -3.17 2.16
N ALA A 144 29.95 -2.45 2.62
CA ALA A 144 30.69 -2.76 3.84
C ALA A 144 30.11 -2.14 5.13
N SER A 145 29.22 -1.14 5.01
CA SER A 145 28.67 -0.44 6.18
C SER A 145 27.73 -1.34 7.00
N ASP A 146 27.78 -1.18 8.31
CA ASP A 146 26.83 -1.77 9.25
C ASP A 146 25.52 -0.96 9.33
N GLU A 147 25.55 0.29 8.91
CA GLU A 147 24.40 1.18 8.82
C GLU A 147 23.72 1.07 7.45
N ILE A 148 22.44 1.40 7.40
CA ILE A 148 21.69 1.50 6.15
C ILE A 148 22.11 2.79 5.46
N ILE A 149 22.99 2.68 4.46
CA ILE A 149 23.37 3.78 3.57
C ILE A 149 22.45 3.76 2.34
N ILE A 150 21.95 4.92 1.96
CA ILE A 150 21.18 5.10 0.72
C ILE A 150 22.18 5.40 -0.41
N GLN A 151 22.03 4.73 -1.56
CA GLN A 151 22.82 5.02 -2.76
C GLN A 151 22.48 6.43 -3.29
N ASP A 152 23.49 7.16 -3.72
CA ASP A 152 23.32 8.47 -4.38
C ASP A 152 22.79 8.26 -5.82
N TYR A 153 21.48 8.08 -5.95
CA TYR A 153 20.84 7.86 -7.26
C TYR A 153 21.01 9.04 -8.19
N ASP A 154 21.04 10.26 -7.68
CA ASP A 154 21.18 11.48 -8.49
C ASP A 154 22.54 11.55 -9.16
N TYR A 155 23.58 11.13 -8.46
CA TYR A 155 24.91 11.01 -9.06
C TYR A 155 24.87 10.07 -10.30
N PHE A 156 24.25 8.89 -10.16
CA PHE A 156 24.19 7.92 -11.26
C PHE A 156 23.29 8.38 -12.39
N LEU A 157 22.13 8.97 -12.10
CA LEU A 157 21.19 9.49 -13.11
C LEU A 157 21.74 10.69 -13.89
N ASN A 158 22.65 11.46 -13.30
CA ASN A 158 23.33 12.56 -13.97
C ASN A 158 24.64 12.14 -14.66
N HIS A 159 25.14 10.93 -14.37
CA HIS A 159 26.39 10.45 -14.94
C HIS A 159 26.23 10.06 -16.43
N PRO A 160 27.18 10.37 -17.32
CA PRO A 160 27.10 10.13 -18.78
C PRO A 160 26.70 8.70 -19.17
N ASN A 161 27.12 7.69 -18.40
CA ASN A 161 26.86 6.28 -18.71
C ASN A 161 25.43 5.84 -18.41
N TRP A 162 24.73 6.54 -17.48
CA TRP A 162 23.40 6.15 -17.02
C TRP A 162 22.35 7.26 -17.19
N LYS A 163 22.71 8.45 -17.65
CA LYS A 163 21.78 9.56 -17.92
C LYS A 163 20.62 9.19 -18.86
N LYS A 164 20.75 8.12 -19.65
CA LYS A 164 19.65 7.60 -20.46
C LYS A 164 18.43 7.15 -19.62
N TYR A 165 18.66 6.84 -18.35
CA TYR A 165 17.60 6.46 -17.41
C TYR A 165 16.94 7.68 -16.79
N LYS A 166 17.57 8.86 -16.83
CA LYS A 166 17.01 10.10 -16.27
C LYS A 166 15.78 10.51 -17.07
N LYS A 167 14.66 10.67 -16.37
CA LYS A 167 13.47 11.31 -16.93
C LYS A 167 13.71 12.82 -16.96
N LEU A 168 13.30 13.51 -18.02
CA LEU A 168 13.46 14.96 -18.11
C LEU A 168 12.74 15.64 -16.93
N GLU A 169 13.37 16.63 -16.34
CA GLU A 169 13.06 17.20 -15.01
C GLU A 169 11.63 17.71 -14.79
N SER A 170 10.89 18.03 -15.85
CA SER A 170 9.56 18.63 -15.74
C SER A 170 8.45 17.68 -15.25
N GLU A 171 8.61 16.36 -15.38
CA GLU A 171 7.53 15.42 -15.04
C GLU A 171 7.84 14.45 -13.88
N ALA A 172 9.11 14.23 -13.56
CA ALA A 172 9.54 13.14 -12.71
C ALA A 172 9.85 13.54 -11.26
N MET A 173 10.39 14.74 -11.06
CA MET A 173 10.86 15.19 -9.75
C MET A 173 9.73 15.45 -8.77
N LEU A 174 8.59 15.92 -9.28
CA LEU A 174 7.42 16.28 -8.47
C LEU A 174 6.54 15.10 -8.03
N ARG A 175 6.67 13.92 -8.67
CA ARG A 175 5.79 12.79 -8.38
C ARG A 175 6.32 11.84 -7.31
N ASN A 176 7.63 11.59 -7.27
CA ASN A 176 8.19 10.50 -6.45
C ASN A 176 8.68 10.95 -5.06
N ASP A 177 9.32 12.09 -4.92
CA ASP A 177 9.79 12.57 -3.61
C ASP A 177 8.59 12.90 -2.71
N PHE A 178 7.54 13.45 -3.32
CA PHE A 178 6.34 13.84 -2.63
C PHE A 178 5.50 12.62 -2.16
N LEU A 179 5.25 11.64 -3.03
CA LEU A 179 4.48 10.43 -2.72
C LEU A 179 5.26 9.45 -1.81
N PHE A 180 6.57 9.36 -1.99
CA PHE A 180 7.41 8.48 -1.17
C PHE A 180 7.39 8.88 0.30
N ASP A 181 7.44 10.18 0.60
CA ASP A 181 7.40 10.68 1.99
C ASP A 181 6.04 10.38 2.65
N TYR A 182 4.93 10.63 1.96
CA TYR A 182 3.58 10.37 2.49
C TYR A 182 3.33 8.88 2.72
N SER A 183 3.71 8.03 1.79
CA SER A 183 3.56 6.58 1.91
C SER A 183 4.41 6.02 3.04
N GLY A 184 5.64 6.49 3.20
CA GLY A 184 6.52 6.12 4.30
C GLY A 184 5.98 6.58 5.65
N ILE A 185 5.42 7.78 5.71
CA ILE A 185 4.76 8.32 6.90
C ILE A 185 3.54 7.47 7.26
N LEU A 186 2.67 7.16 6.30
CA LEU A 186 1.47 6.36 6.52
C LEU A 186 1.79 4.94 6.98
N LYS A 187 2.81 4.30 6.41
CA LYS A 187 3.29 2.98 6.87
C LYS A 187 3.69 2.98 8.34
N LYS A 188 4.33 4.04 8.81
CA LYS A 188 4.76 4.17 10.21
C LYS A 188 3.61 4.54 11.15
N SER A 189 2.75 5.48 10.74
CA SER A 189 1.67 6.01 11.59
C SER A 189 0.37 5.22 11.51
N LYS A 190 0.20 4.35 10.52
CA LYS A 190 -1.04 3.63 10.19
C LYS A 190 -2.23 4.54 9.82
N ASN A 191 -2.32 5.73 10.43
CA ASN A 191 -3.42 6.68 10.23
C ASN A 191 -2.87 8.07 9.89
N LEU A 192 -3.40 8.68 8.84
CA LEU A 192 -2.99 9.97 8.32
C LEU A 192 -4.19 10.88 8.11
N ILE A 193 -4.07 12.14 8.50
CA ILE A 193 -5.01 13.20 8.10
C ILE A 193 -4.29 14.18 7.18
N LEU A 194 -4.81 14.35 5.98
CA LEU A 194 -4.42 15.40 5.04
C LEU A 194 -5.34 16.60 5.28
N ARG A 195 -4.80 17.68 5.84
CA ARG A 195 -5.54 18.90 6.12
C ARG A 195 -5.06 20.06 5.26
N GLY A 196 -5.87 21.09 5.08
CA GLY A 196 -5.50 22.30 4.37
C GLY A 196 -6.68 23.02 3.75
N ALA A 197 -6.40 24.09 3.04
CA ALA A 197 -7.41 24.93 2.38
C ALA A 197 -8.23 24.15 1.34
N PRO A 198 -9.44 24.61 1.00
CA PRO A 198 -10.25 24.02 -0.07
C PRO A 198 -9.52 24.03 -1.42
N GLY A 199 -9.68 22.96 -2.18
CA GLY A 199 -9.11 22.87 -3.53
C GLY A 199 -7.60 22.62 -3.59
N THR A 200 -6.92 22.32 -2.47
CA THR A 200 -5.49 21.96 -2.47
C THR A 200 -5.20 20.55 -2.95
N GLY A 201 -6.19 19.76 -3.39
CA GLY A 201 -5.97 18.44 -3.96
C GLY A 201 -5.81 17.31 -2.94
N LYS A 202 -6.25 17.49 -1.69
CA LYS A 202 -6.16 16.49 -0.61
C LYS A 202 -6.71 15.12 -0.98
N THR A 203 -7.94 15.07 -1.51
CA THR A 203 -8.60 13.82 -1.91
C THR A 203 -7.86 13.14 -3.08
N TYR A 204 -7.35 13.93 -4.03
CA TYR A 204 -6.52 13.41 -5.11
C TYR A 204 -5.24 12.78 -4.55
N LEU A 205 -4.54 13.49 -3.67
CA LEU A 205 -3.32 13.01 -3.02
C LEU A 205 -3.59 11.73 -2.20
N ALA A 206 -4.70 11.68 -1.45
CA ALA A 206 -5.09 10.48 -0.70
C ALA A 206 -5.24 9.25 -1.62
N LYS A 207 -5.87 9.43 -2.78
CA LYS A 207 -6.03 8.37 -3.78
C LYS A 207 -4.68 7.95 -4.41
N GLU A 208 -3.78 8.89 -4.68
CA GLU A 208 -2.46 8.56 -5.22
C GLU A 208 -1.60 7.80 -4.19
N ILE A 209 -1.61 8.20 -2.91
CA ILE A 209 -0.95 7.48 -1.83
C ILE A 209 -1.52 6.06 -1.70
N ALA A 210 -2.84 5.92 -1.75
CA ALA A 210 -3.50 4.61 -1.68
C ALA A 210 -3.10 3.71 -2.85
N LYS A 211 -3.09 4.24 -4.08
CA LYS A 211 -2.65 3.50 -5.28
C LYS A 211 -1.19 3.04 -5.18
N GLU A 212 -0.31 3.89 -4.65
CA GLU A 212 1.08 3.52 -4.46
C GLU A 212 1.23 2.37 -3.46
N LEU A 213 0.54 2.45 -2.32
CA LEU A 213 0.59 1.43 -1.27
C LEU A 213 0.01 0.08 -1.68
N THR A 214 -0.94 0.08 -2.61
CA THR A 214 -1.65 -1.11 -3.08
C THR A 214 -1.17 -1.59 -4.45
N ASP A 215 -0.06 -1.05 -4.97
CA ASP A 215 0.44 -1.32 -6.33
C ASP A 215 -0.63 -1.09 -7.42
N GLY A 216 -1.55 -0.15 -7.19
CA GLY A 216 -2.65 0.20 -8.09
C GLY A 216 -3.83 -0.75 -8.05
N ASN A 217 -3.92 -1.65 -7.08
CA ASN A 217 -5.03 -2.58 -6.96
C ASN A 217 -6.21 -1.90 -6.25
N GLU A 218 -7.24 -1.54 -7.01
CA GLU A 218 -8.43 -0.86 -6.51
C GLU A 218 -9.24 -1.70 -5.51
N ASP A 219 -9.17 -3.02 -5.59
CA ASP A 219 -9.83 -3.93 -4.63
C ASP A 219 -9.30 -3.81 -3.19
N GLN A 220 -8.13 -3.19 -3.03
CA GLN A 220 -7.48 -2.95 -1.75
C GLN A 220 -7.68 -1.50 -1.26
N ILE A 221 -8.48 -0.70 -1.99
CA ILE A 221 -8.76 0.70 -1.66
C ILE A 221 -10.24 0.84 -1.31
N GLY A 222 -10.53 1.24 -0.08
CA GLY A 222 -11.88 1.65 0.35
C GLY A 222 -12.01 3.15 0.30
N PHE A 223 -13.21 3.66 0.00
CA PHE A 223 -13.49 5.08 -0.04
C PHE A 223 -14.87 5.38 0.54
N VAL A 224 -14.94 6.40 1.39
CA VAL A 224 -16.20 6.96 1.89
C VAL A 224 -16.04 8.46 2.07
N GLN A 225 -17.12 9.21 1.89
CA GLN A 225 -17.19 10.62 2.23
C GLN A 225 -18.14 10.81 3.42
N PHE A 226 -17.65 11.45 4.49
CA PHE A 226 -18.48 11.74 5.63
C PHE A 226 -19.37 12.96 5.36
N HIS A 227 -20.56 12.94 5.95
CA HIS A 227 -21.52 14.02 5.96
C HIS A 227 -22.23 14.06 7.33
N PRO A 228 -22.95 15.14 7.69
CA PRO A 228 -23.51 15.28 9.03
C PRO A 228 -24.46 14.17 9.49
N SER A 229 -25.09 13.46 8.56
CA SER A 229 -26.00 12.34 8.86
C SER A 229 -25.33 10.96 8.77
N TYR A 230 -23.99 10.90 8.57
CA TYR A 230 -23.26 9.64 8.51
C TYR A 230 -23.09 9.07 9.92
N ASP A 231 -23.38 7.79 10.12
CA ASP A 231 -23.40 7.21 11.45
C ASP A 231 -22.69 5.83 11.57
N TYR A 232 -22.74 5.28 12.76
CA TYR A 232 -22.15 3.96 13.10
C TYR A 232 -22.73 2.83 12.24
N THR A 233 -24.03 2.90 11.91
CA THR A 233 -24.70 1.82 11.17
C THR A 233 -24.25 1.75 9.72
N ASP A 234 -23.83 2.87 9.15
CA ASP A 234 -23.25 2.89 7.79
C ASP A 234 -21.79 2.43 7.77
N PHE A 235 -21.06 2.73 8.85
CA PHE A 235 -19.62 2.53 8.91
C PHE A 235 -19.23 1.17 9.49
N VAL A 236 -19.78 0.79 10.63
CA VAL A 236 -19.41 -0.43 11.35
C VAL A 236 -20.42 -1.54 11.13
N GLU A 237 -21.61 -1.43 11.69
CA GLU A 237 -22.70 -2.40 11.53
C GLU A 237 -24.05 -1.81 12.01
N GLY A 238 -25.14 -2.31 11.48
CA GLY A 238 -26.46 -1.85 11.87
C GLY A 238 -27.59 -2.72 11.38
N LEU A 239 -28.77 -2.50 11.98
CA LEU A 239 -29.99 -3.17 11.57
C LEU A 239 -30.54 -2.53 10.30
N ARG A 240 -30.68 -3.34 9.23
CA ARG A 240 -31.25 -2.90 7.96
C ARG A 240 -32.60 -3.58 7.70
N PRO A 241 -33.61 -2.85 7.24
CA PRO A 241 -34.89 -3.43 6.87
C PRO A 241 -34.75 -4.27 5.60
N VAL A 242 -35.15 -5.53 5.66
CA VAL A 242 -35.17 -6.46 4.54
C VAL A 242 -36.61 -6.93 4.30
N SER A 243 -37.08 -6.90 3.06
CA SER A 243 -38.40 -7.43 2.71
C SER A 243 -38.36 -8.95 2.58
N ASN A 244 -39.11 -9.65 3.39
CA ASN A 244 -39.37 -11.08 3.21
C ASN A 244 -40.47 -11.24 2.21
N GLY A 245 -40.31 -11.77 1.03
CA GLY A 245 -41.23 -11.92 -0.08
C GLY A 245 -42.75 -11.93 0.19
N ASP A 246 -43.19 -12.04 1.43
CA ASP A 246 -44.59 -12.00 1.91
C ASP A 246 -45.08 -10.59 2.32
N GLY A 247 -44.27 -9.53 2.06
CA GLY A 247 -44.64 -8.13 2.40
C GLY A 247 -44.37 -7.74 3.86
N ALA A 248 -43.85 -8.63 4.68
CA ALA A 248 -43.39 -8.29 6.04
C ALA A 248 -41.95 -7.71 5.99
N ILE A 249 -41.70 -6.69 6.81
CA ILE A 249 -40.36 -6.09 7.00
C ILE A 249 -39.69 -6.82 8.16
N GLU A 250 -38.53 -7.39 7.90
CA GLU A 250 -37.64 -7.96 8.92
C GLU A 250 -36.37 -7.09 9.03
N PHE A 251 -35.81 -6.99 10.22
CA PHE A 251 -34.55 -6.29 10.40
C PHE A 251 -33.40 -7.30 10.48
N LYS A 252 -32.43 -7.16 9.58
CA LYS A 252 -31.21 -7.96 9.61
C LYS A 252 -30.02 -7.10 10.02
N LEU A 253 -29.15 -7.68 10.83
CA LEU A 253 -27.86 -7.06 11.14
C LEU A 253 -26.95 -7.20 9.93
N GLU A 254 -26.44 -6.07 9.43
CA GLU A 254 -25.50 -6.02 8.32
C GLU A 254 -24.23 -5.26 8.73
N ASP A 255 -23.08 -5.76 8.25
CA ASP A 255 -21.82 -5.05 8.38
C ASP A 255 -21.83 -3.76 7.56
N GLY A 256 -21.31 -2.69 8.14
CA GLY A 256 -21.05 -1.43 7.44
C GLY A 256 -19.83 -1.51 6.52
N ILE A 257 -19.60 -0.43 5.77
CA ILE A 257 -18.56 -0.39 4.72
C ILE A 257 -17.15 -0.64 5.28
N PHE A 258 -16.80 -0.05 6.41
CA PHE A 258 -15.47 -0.19 7.01
C PHE A 258 -15.26 -1.58 7.59
N LYS A 259 -16.25 -2.15 8.26
CA LYS A 259 -16.17 -3.51 8.81
C LYS A 259 -16.02 -4.55 7.71
N LYS A 260 -16.79 -4.44 6.60
CA LYS A 260 -16.63 -5.28 5.40
C LYS A 260 -15.21 -5.19 4.83
N PHE A 261 -14.67 -3.98 4.75
CA PHE A 261 -13.32 -3.74 4.27
C PHE A 261 -12.25 -4.37 5.17
N CYS A 262 -12.38 -4.21 6.51
CA CYS A 262 -11.48 -4.84 7.48
C CYS A 262 -11.52 -6.36 7.40
N LYS A 263 -12.70 -6.98 7.27
CA LYS A 263 -12.83 -8.45 7.08
C LYS A 263 -12.09 -8.93 5.82
N LYS A 264 -12.13 -8.15 4.72
CA LYS A 264 -11.37 -8.47 3.50
C LYS A 264 -9.86 -8.41 3.74
N ALA A 265 -9.39 -7.39 4.45
CA ALA A 265 -7.98 -7.23 4.82
C ALA A 265 -7.52 -8.35 5.78
N GLU A 266 -8.34 -8.71 6.76
CA GLU A 266 -8.09 -9.79 7.70
C GLU A 266 -7.95 -11.15 7.00
N LYS A 267 -8.85 -11.47 6.05
CA LYS A 267 -8.73 -12.67 5.20
C LYS A 267 -7.36 -12.73 4.53
N ASN A 268 -6.87 -11.63 3.97
CA ASN A 268 -5.52 -11.57 3.38
C ASN A 268 -4.41 -11.72 4.43
N TRP A 269 -4.55 -11.06 5.58
CA TRP A 269 -3.59 -11.17 6.68
C TRP A 269 -3.44 -12.63 7.12
N VAL A 270 -4.52 -13.30 7.48
CA VAL A 270 -4.54 -14.72 7.89
C VAL A 270 -3.98 -15.60 6.77
N TYR A 271 -4.37 -15.34 5.52
CA TYR A 271 -3.90 -16.08 4.36
C TYR A 271 -2.39 -15.95 4.15
N SER A 272 -1.83 -14.76 4.40
CA SER A 272 -0.39 -14.51 4.25
C SER A 272 0.48 -15.21 5.30
N GLN A 273 -0.11 -15.62 6.43
CA GLN A 273 0.61 -16.33 7.50
C GLN A 273 0.65 -17.85 7.28
N LYS A 274 -0.19 -18.39 6.40
CA LYS A 274 -0.27 -19.83 6.10
C LYS A 274 0.84 -20.28 5.17
N ASP A 275 1.29 -21.50 5.33
CA ASP A 275 2.23 -22.10 4.39
C ASP A 275 1.55 -22.45 3.04
N LYS A 276 2.38 -22.68 2.00
CA LYS A 276 1.85 -22.98 0.67
C LYS A 276 1.01 -24.26 0.63
N PHE A 277 1.36 -25.26 1.40
CA PHE A 277 0.69 -26.56 1.40
C PHE A 277 -0.72 -26.45 2.04
N GLU A 278 -0.85 -25.70 3.13
CA GLU A 278 -2.15 -25.39 3.72
C GLU A 278 -3.04 -24.62 2.75
N LEU A 279 -2.47 -23.62 2.07
CA LEU A 279 -3.18 -22.81 1.09
C LEU A 279 -3.63 -23.62 -0.14
N GLU A 280 -2.81 -24.57 -0.60
CA GLU A 280 -3.20 -25.50 -1.67
C GLU A 280 -4.40 -26.37 -1.27
N LYS A 281 -4.38 -26.88 -0.04
CA LYS A 281 -5.51 -27.66 0.49
C LYS A 281 -6.78 -26.83 0.57
N GLU A 282 -6.70 -25.60 1.08
CA GLU A 282 -7.84 -24.69 1.19
C GLU A 282 -8.42 -24.33 -0.19
N LYS A 283 -7.57 -23.91 -1.12
CA LYS A 283 -8.02 -23.58 -2.50
C LYS A 283 -8.68 -24.78 -3.20
N LYS A 284 -8.12 -25.97 -3.03
CA LYS A 284 -8.73 -27.20 -3.55
C LYS A 284 -10.09 -27.46 -2.92
N SER A 285 -10.25 -27.18 -1.64
CA SER A 285 -11.53 -27.34 -0.92
C SER A 285 -12.55 -26.33 -1.41
N THR A 286 -12.19 -25.05 -1.49
CA THR A 286 -13.06 -23.99 -2.02
C THR A 286 -13.48 -24.25 -3.48
N ALA A 287 -12.52 -24.69 -4.33
CA ALA A 287 -12.81 -25.06 -5.71
C ALA A 287 -13.80 -26.22 -5.81
N LYS A 288 -13.70 -27.23 -4.93
CA LYS A 288 -14.66 -28.33 -4.86
C LYS A 288 -16.06 -27.87 -4.45
N ILE A 289 -16.14 -27.01 -3.44
CA ILE A 289 -17.40 -26.43 -2.96
C ILE A 289 -18.02 -25.60 -4.11
N SER A 290 -17.28 -24.69 -4.68
CA SER A 290 -17.76 -23.85 -5.79
C SER A 290 -18.25 -24.70 -6.97
N LYS A 291 -17.48 -25.72 -7.36
CA LYS A 291 -17.87 -26.61 -8.46
C LYS A 291 -19.15 -27.40 -8.14
N TYR A 292 -19.28 -27.90 -6.90
CA TYR A 292 -20.47 -28.65 -6.49
C TYR A 292 -21.73 -27.80 -6.60
N PHE A 293 -21.67 -26.53 -6.19
CA PHE A 293 -22.82 -25.62 -6.20
C PHE A 293 -23.04 -24.87 -7.51
N SER A 294 -22.02 -24.70 -8.37
CA SER A 294 -22.13 -23.95 -9.62
C SER A 294 -23.14 -24.53 -10.61
N ASN A 295 -23.41 -25.83 -10.54
CA ASN A 295 -24.31 -26.54 -11.41
C ASN A 295 -25.66 -26.91 -10.73
N MET A 296 -25.88 -26.35 -9.52
CA MET A 296 -27.07 -26.68 -8.74
C MET A 296 -28.17 -25.61 -8.96
N GLU A 297 -29.36 -26.04 -9.31
CA GLU A 297 -30.53 -25.17 -9.30
C GLU A 297 -31.15 -25.14 -7.89
N PHE A 298 -31.63 -23.97 -7.46
CA PHE A 298 -32.25 -23.79 -6.14
C PHE A 298 -33.77 -23.58 -6.27
N PRO A 299 -34.61 -24.26 -5.44
CA PRO A 299 -34.19 -25.29 -4.47
C PRO A 299 -33.63 -26.54 -5.15
N SER A 300 -32.66 -27.19 -4.50
CA SER A 300 -32.04 -28.42 -5.01
C SER A 300 -33.03 -29.57 -5.10
N ASP A 301 -32.61 -30.62 -5.80
CA ASP A 301 -33.28 -31.92 -5.68
C ASP A 301 -33.25 -32.43 -4.22
N LYS A 302 -34.17 -33.37 -3.92
CA LYS A 302 -34.29 -33.98 -2.60
C LYS A 302 -33.04 -34.77 -2.23
N LEU A 303 -32.34 -34.33 -1.18
CA LEU A 303 -31.16 -34.98 -0.65
C LEU A 303 -31.51 -35.80 0.62
N TYR A 304 -30.70 -36.80 0.91
CA TYR A 304 -30.93 -37.68 2.07
C TYR A 304 -29.71 -37.76 2.94
N THR A 305 -29.91 -37.61 4.25
CA THR A 305 -28.87 -37.87 5.25
C THR A 305 -28.59 -39.38 5.37
N THR A 306 -27.52 -39.74 6.04
CA THR A 306 -27.19 -41.15 6.33
C THR A 306 -28.24 -41.90 7.18
N ARG A 307 -29.17 -41.15 7.81
CA ARG A 307 -30.30 -41.69 8.57
C ARG A 307 -31.62 -41.60 7.80
N ASN A 308 -31.58 -41.42 6.52
CA ASN A 308 -32.70 -41.32 5.59
C ASN A 308 -33.64 -40.13 5.83
N SER A 309 -33.24 -39.10 6.56
CA SER A 309 -33.98 -37.83 6.64
C SER A 309 -33.75 -37.02 5.39
N SER A 310 -34.84 -36.52 4.79
CA SER A 310 -34.79 -35.75 3.55
C SER A 310 -34.63 -34.25 3.81
N PHE A 311 -33.90 -33.57 2.93
CA PHE A 311 -33.71 -32.11 2.96
C PHE A 311 -33.50 -31.55 1.55
N PHE A 312 -33.64 -30.24 1.41
CA PHE A 312 -33.37 -29.49 0.19
C PHE A 312 -32.43 -28.34 0.50
N ILE A 313 -31.51 -28.02 -0.40
CA ILE A 313 -30.72 -26.79 -0.33
C ILE A 313 -31.58 -25.72 -1.01
N THR A 314 -31.90 -24.66 -0.28
CA THR A 314 -32.78 -23.61 -0.77
C THR A 314 -32.05 -22.40 -1.30
N GLU A 315 -30.84 -22.12 -0.73
CA GLU A 315 -30.03 -20.96 -1.07
C GLU A 315 -28.59 -21.18 -0.58
N ILE A 316 -27.65 -20.48 -1.17
CA ILE A 316 -26.25 -20.38 -0.70
C ILE A 316 -25.82 -18.93 -0.84
N ASP A 317 -25.15 -18.39 0.20
CA ASP A 317 -24.46 -17.12 0.19
C ASP A 317 -22.95 -17.31 0.43
N GLU A 318 -22.21 -16.24 0.71
CA GLU A 318 -20.77 -16.31 0.94
C GLU A 318 -20.38 -17.11 2.19
N ASP A 319 -21.22 -17.14 3.22
CA ASP A 319 -20.92 -17.71 4.53
C ASP A 319 -21.73 -18.95 4.85
N TYR A 320 -22.95 -19.12 4.30
CA TYR A 320 -23.91 -20.14 4.69
C TYR A 320 -24.57 -20.88 3.52
N ILE A 321 -24.90 -22.15 3.80
CA ILE A 321 -25.79 -22.99 2.99
C ILE A 321 -27.11 -23.11 3.75
N TYR A 322 -28.21 -22.68 3.13
CA TYR A 322 -29.56 -22.75 3.71
C TYR A 322 -30.24 -24.02 3.26
N ILE A 323 -30.73 -24.77 4.23
CA ILE A 323 -31.44 -26.03 3.96
C ILE A 323 -32.87 -26.01 4.53
N SER A 324 -33.78 -26.62 3.79
CA SER A 324 -35.15 -26.86 4.23
C SER A 324 -35.36 -28.34 4.54
N ILE A 325 -36.05 -28.63 5.62
CA ILE A 325 -36.31 -29.97 6.14
C ILE A 325 -37.81 -30.10 6.38
N PRO A 326 -38.63 -30.31 5.33
CA PRO A 326 -40.11 -30.26 5.44
C PRO A 326 -40.70 -31.27 6.41
N GLU A 327 -40.03 -32.43 6.58
CA GLU A 327 -40.49 -33.52 7.43
C GLU A 327 -40.11 -33.38 8.92
N ASN A 328 -39.39 -32.26 9.28
CA ASN A 328 -39.03 -31.99 10.66
C ASN A 328 -40.03 -31.04 11.33
N GLU A 329 -40.67 -31.54 12.41
CA GLU A 329 -41.68 -30.76 13.14
C GLU A 329 -41.08 -29.63 13.99
N VAL A 330 -39.83 -29.73 14.39
CA VAL A 330 -39.16 -28.80 15.33
C VAL A 330 -38.39 -27.70 14.59
N SER A 331 -37.65 -28.05 13.55
CA SER A 331 -36.81 -27.12 12.82
C SER A 331 -36.88 -27.38 11.32
N LYS A 332 -37.71 -26.59 10.64
CA LYS A 332 -37.96 -26.71 9.18
C LYS A 332 -36.86 -26.09 8.33
N LYS A 333 -36.07 -25.14 8.89
CA LYS A 333 -34.97 -24.45 8.21
C LYS A 333 -33.73 -24.51 9.08
N VAL A 334 -32.60 -24.80 8.48
CA VAL A 334 -31.28 -24.83 9.14
C VAL A 334 -30.28 -24.17 8.22
N LYS A 335 -29.30 -23.46 8.77
CA LYS A 335 -28.18 -22.91 8.04
C LYS A 335 -26.88 -23.60 8.45
N LEU A 336 -26.04 -23.88 7.49
CA LEU A 336 -24.75 -24.54 7.67
C LEU A 336 -23.64 -23.58 7.27
N LYS A 337 -22.62 -23.44 8.10
CA LYS A 337 -21.46 -22.59 7.77
C LYS A 337 -20.59 -23.26 6.70
N ILE A 338 -20.25 -22.52 5.64
CA ILE A 338 -19.36 -23.00 4.59
C ILE A 338 -17.96 -23.26 5.15
N GLN A 339 -17.49 -22.42 6.05
CA GLN A 339 -16.19 -22.58 6.73
C GLN A 339 -16.04 -23.92 7.45
N ASP A 340 -17.10 -24.45 8.06
CA ASP A 340 -17.08 -25.76 8.73
C ASP A 340 -16.87 -26.89 7.70
N ILE A 341 -17.49 -26.80 6.53
CA ILE A 341 -17.29 -27.77 5.44
C ILE A 341 -15.87 -27.66 4.88
N GLU A 342 -15.35 -26.45 4.70
CA GLU A 342 -13.99 -26.21 4.28
C GLU A 342 -12.98 -26.80 5.27
N ALA A 343 -13.16 -26.56 6.56
CA ALA A 343 -12.34 -27.12 7.62
C ALA A 343 -12.35 -28.66 7.61
N MET A 344 -13.51 -29.27 7.35
CA MET A 344 -13.62 -30.73 7.22
C MET A 344 -12.90 -31.25 5.95
N LEU A 345 -12.97 -30.54 4.82
CA LEU A 345 -12.34 -30.93 3.55
C LEU A 345 -10.82 -30.76 3.57
N THR A 346 -10.31 -29.75 4.29
CA THR A 346 -8.86 -29.49 4.45
C THR A 346 -8.21 -30.40 5.47
N SER A 347 -9.00 -30.90 6.44
CA SER A 347 -8.51 -31.80 7.48
C SER A 347 -8.03 -33.14 6.92
N GLU A 348 -7.00 -33.72 7.54
CA GLU A 348 -6.54 -35.08 7.29
C GLU A 348 -7.50 -36.14 7.83
N SER A 349 -8.47 -35.73 8.64
CA SER A 349 -9.46 -36.59 9.25
C SER A 349 -10.44 -37.17 8.24
N GLN A 350 -10.85 -38.40 8.43
CA GLN A 350 -11.90 -39.03 7.65
C GLN A 350 -13.22 -39.00 8.44
N PHE A 351 -14.22 -38.33 7.90
CA PHE A 351 -15.55 -38.24 8.49
C PHE A 351 -16.46 -39.35 7.92
N LYS A 352 -16.66 -40.43 8.67
CA LYS A 352 -17.52 -41.55 8.28
C LYS A 352 -18.91 -41.45 8.90
N GLN A 353 -18.98 -40.93 10.13
CA GLN A 353 -20.18 -40.79 10.93
C GLN A 353 -20.23 -39.45 11.68
N VAL A 354 -21.40 -39.07 12.14
CA VAL A 354 -21.65 -37.77 12.82
C VAL A 354 -20.74 -37.61 14.07
N LYS A 355 -20.41 -38.70 14.77
CA LYS A 355 -19.53 -38.67 15.93
C LYS A 355 -18.12 -38.16 15.59
N ASP A 356 -17.64 -38.41 14.38
CA ASP A 356 -16.33 -37.94 13.94
C ASP A 356 -16.32 -36.39 13.83
N ILE A 357 -17.43 -35.79 13.36
CA ILE A 357 -17.62 -34.35 13.29
C ILE A 357 -17.71 -33.72 14.68
N THR A 358 -18.48 -34.38 15.59
CA THR A 358 -18.59 -33.93 16.98
C THR A 358 -17.23 -33.86 17.67
N ARG A 359 -16.37 -34.87 17.44
CA ARG A 359 -15.00 -34.89 17.96
C ARG A 359 -14.11 -33.85 17.33
N PHE A 360 -14.22 -33.65 16.01
CA PHE A 360 -13.44 -32.69 15.28
C PHE A 360 -13.67 -31.24 15.76
N PHE A 361 -14.93 -30.86 15.96
CA PHE A 361 -15.29 -29.55 16.50
C PHE A 361 -15.21 -29.46 18.05
N ASN A 362 -14.67 -30.47 18.70
CA ASN A 362 -14.49 -30.55 20.18
C ASN A 362 -15.79 -30.24 20.94
N LYS A 363 -16.91 -30.79 20.48
CA LYS A 363 -18.23 -30.62 21.12
C LYS A 363 -18.60 -31.84 21.94
N ASN A 364 -19.34 -31.64 23.04
CA ASN A 364 -19.79 -32.74 23.91
C ASN A 364 -20.92 -33.53 23.28
N ASN A 365 -21.80 -32.90 22.51
CA ASN A 365 -22.98 -33.52 21.90
C ASN A 365 -23.04 -33.21 20.41
N ALA A 366 -23.60 -34.13 19.63
CA ALA A 366 -23.91 -33.91 18.23
C ALA A 366 -25.14 -33.04 18.10
N THR A 367 -25.06 -31.99 17.25
CA THR A 367 -26.22 -31.23 16.84
C THR A 367 -26.89 -31.88 15.64
N GLN A 368 -28.13 -31.51 15.37
CA GLN A 368 -28.87 -31.97 14.17
C GLN A 368 -28.11 -31.65 12.88
N GLU A 369 -27.48 -30.50 12.83
CA GLU A 369 -26.72 -29.97 11.69
C GLU A 369 -25.62 -30.93 11.23
N TYR A 370 -24.96 -31.64 12.14
CA TYR A 370 -23.85 -32.55 11.81
C TYR A 370 -24.22 -33.69 10.85
N SER A 371 -25.49 -34.07 10.79
CA SER A 371 -25.95 -35.07 9.82
C SER A 371 -25.98 -34.51 8.40
N TYR A 372 -26.30 -33.22 8.25
CA TYR A 372 -26.29 -32.50 6.96
C TYR A 372 -24.86 -32.15 6.54
N TYR A 373 -24.02 -31.68 7.46
CA TYR A 373 -22.58 -31.51 7.23
C TYR A 373 -21.93 -32.78 6.70
N LEU A 374 -22.20 -33.94 7.32
CA LEU A 374 -21.65 -35.21 6.88
C LEU A 374 -22.06 -35.58 5.46
N THR A 375 -23.31 -35.30 5.11
CA THR A 375 -23.85 -35.60 3.78
C THR A 375 -23.19 -34.70 2.72
N LEU A 376 -23.18 -33.40 2.94
CA LEU A 376 -22.55 -32.44 2.03
C LEU A 376 -21.03 -32.69 1.92
N TYR A 377 -20.34 -32.93 3.02
CA TYR A 377 -18.92 -33.30 3.01
C TYR A 377 -18.64 -34.49 2.08
N LYS A 378 -19.45 -35.58 2.17
CA LYS A 378 -19.26 -36.75 1.32
C LYS A 378 -19.50 -36.46 -0.16
N MET A 379 -20.50 -35.64 -0.48
CA MET A 379 -20.82 -35.26 -1.85
C MET A 379 -19.74 -34.39 -2.45
N ILE A 380 -19.35 -33.30 -1.76
CA ILE A 380 -18.33 -32.35 -2.20
C ILE A 380 -16.95 -32.98 -2.29
N LYS A 381 -16.61 -33.88 -1.34
CA LYS A 381 -15.31 -34.58 -1.34
C LYS A 381 -15.08 -35.36 -2.63
N ASN A 382 -16.15 -35.97 -3.17
CA ASN A 382 -16.10 -36.81 -4.38
C ASN A 382 -16.02 -35.97 -5.68
N GLU A 383 -16.18 -34.64 -5.61
CA GLU A 383 -16.01 -33.78 -6.77
C GLU A 383 -14.57 -33.85 -7.29
N SER A 384 -14.43 -34.16 -8.58
CA SER A 384 -13.14 -34.12 -9.27
C SER A 384 -12.87 -32.72 -9.78
N ILE A 385 -11.83 -32.07 -9.29
CA ILE A 385 -11.29 -30.83 -9.87
C ILE A 385 -10.19 -31.20 -10.88
N GLN A 386 -10.15 -30.47 -12.02
CA GLN A 386 -8.99 -30.53 -12.89
C GLN A 386 -7.79 -29.97 -12.12
N GLU A 387 -6.64 -30.66 -12.19
CA GLU A 387 -5.39 -30.14 -11.64
C GLU A 387 -4.90 -28.96 -12.49
N GLU A 388 -5.51 -27.81 -12.31
CA GLU A 388 -4.91 -26.56 -12.76
C GLU A 388 -3.79 -26.20 -11.79
N VAL A 389 -2.66 -25.74 -12.31
CA VAL A 389 -1.57 -25.17 -11.51
C VAL A 389 -2.12 -23.91 -10.85
N ILE A 390 -2.62 -24.05 -9.64
CA ILE A 390 -3.18 -22.93 -8.87
C ILE A 390 -2.00 -22.07 -8.41
N GLU A 391 -1.78 -20.95 -9.07
CA GLU A 391 -0.82 -19.95 -8.63
C GLU A 391 -1.26 -19.40 -7.26
N ILE A 392 -0.45 -19.64 -6.23
CA ILE A 392 -0.72 -19.19 -4.86
C ILE A 392 0.07 -17.90 -4.63
N ASP A 393 -0.63 -16.78 -4.64
CA ASP A 393 -0.10 -15.50 -4.19
C ASP A 393 -0.49 -15.31 -2.70
N ASN A 394 0.41 -15.74 -1.79
CA ASN A 394 0.24 -15.57 -0.34
C ASN A 394 0.94 -14.31 0.19
N LYS A 395 1.19 -13.32 -0.65
CA LYS A 395 1.81 -12.08 -0.22
C LYS A 395 0.88 -11.29 0.69
N LEU A 396 1.44 -10.78 1.76
CA LEU A 396 0.77 -9.78 2.57
C LEU A 396 0.52 -8.52 1.72
N LYS A 397 -0.74 -8.12 1.61
CA LYS A 397 -1.20 -6.96 0.84
C LYS A 397 -1.57 -5.82 1.78
N ASN A 398 -1.29 -4.59 1.37
CA ASN A 398 -1.72 -3.41 2.09
C ASN A 398 -3.15 -3.06 1.66
N PHE A 399 -3.97 -2.65 2.61
CA PHE A 399 -5.33 -2.17 2.40
C PHE A 399 -5.43 -0.73 2.87
N VAL A 400 -5.93 0.17 2.05
CA VAL A 400 -6.03 1.60 2.37
C VAL A 400 -7.47 2.05 2.35
N PHE A 401 -7.96 2.57 3.47
CA PHE A 401 -9.30 3.12 3.59
C PHE A 401 -9.24 4.65 3.63
N ILE A 402 -9.89 5.31 2.67
CA ILE A 402 -9.93 6.76 2.54
C ILE A 402 -11.26 7.26 3.10
N ILE A 403 -11.19 8.22 4.02
CA ILE A 403 -12.34 8.92 4.58
C ILE A 403 -12.24 10.38 4.16
N ASP A 404 -13.01 10.76 3.15
CA ASP A 404 -13.06 12.13 2.67
C ASP A 404 -13.94 12.99 3.56
N GLU A 405 -13.54 14.24 3.81
CA GLU A 405 -14.22 15.17 4.71
C GLU A 405 -14.48 14.57 6.11
N ILE A 406 -13.47 13.93 6.67
CA ILE A 406 -13.60 13.16 7.94
C ILE A 406 -14.16 14.00 9.10
N ASN A 407 -13.93 15.29 9.09
CA ASN A 407 -14.41 16.23 10.10
C ASN A 407 -15.89 16.64 9.92
N ARG A 408 -16.57 16.27 8.82
CA ARG A 408 -18.01 16.58 8.62
C ARG A 408 -18.95 15.63 9.34
N GLY A 409 -18.46 14.51 9.86
CA GLY A 409 -19.21 13.57 10.69
C GLY A 409 -18.80 13.62 12.15
N GLU A 410 -19.67 13.20 13.05
CA GLU A 410 -19.34 13.02 14.47
C GLU A 410 -18.47 11.76 14.65
N ILE A 411 -17.15 11.92 14.50
CA ILE A 411 -16.18 10.81 14.40
C ILE A 411 -16.31 9.84 15.57
N SER A 412 -16.47 10.34 16.79
CA SER A 412 -16.62 9.53 18.01
C SER A 412 -17.87 8.64 17.98
N LYS A 413 -18.96 9.12 17.37
CA LYS A 413 -20.18 8.30 17.17
C LYS A 413 -20.00 7.29 16.04
N ILE A 414 -19.37 7.70 14.92
CA ILE A 414 -19.19 6.85 13.75
C ILE A 414 -18.28 5.67 14.06
N PHE A 415 -17.17 5.92 14.77
CA PHE A 415 -16.21 4.87 15.12
C PHE A 415 -16.62 4.07 16.36
N GLY A 416 -17.39 4.66 17.28
CA GLY A 416 -17.80 4.01 18.51
C GLY A 416 -16.64 3.37 19.27
N GLU A 417 -16.77 2.09 19.64
CA GLU A 417 -15.74 1.32 20.32
C GLU A 417 -14.48 1.06 19.49
N LEU A 418 -14.55 1.18 18.15
CA LEU A 418 -13.38 1.09 17.26
C LEU A 418 -12.37 2.20 17.53
N PHE A 419 -12.76 3.20 18.29
CA PHE A 419 -11.86 4.24 18.78
C PHE A 419 -10.62 3.66 19.49
N PHE A 420 -10.78 2.53 20.16
CA PHE A 420 -9.67 1.79 20.76
C PHE A 420 -8.82 1.10 19.69
N SER A 421 -9.46 0.39 18.77
CA SER A 421 -8.80 -0.44 17.74
C SER A 421 -8.09 0.38 16.65
N ILE A 422 -8.47 1.66 16.47
CA ILE A 422 -7.84 2.52 15.45
C ILE A 422 -6.43 2.96 15.85
N ASP A 423 -6.10 2.92 17.13
CA ASP A 423 -4.77 3.27 17.62
C ASP A 423 -3.72 2.32 17.00
N PRO A 424 -2.61 2.82 16.43
CA PRO A 424 -1.59 2.00 15.81
C PRO A 424 -1.02 0.90 16.71
N GLU A 425 -0.96 1.12 18.02
CA GLU A 425 -0.45 0.16 18.99
C GLU A 425 -1.44 -0.99 19.28
N TYR A 426 -2.72 -0.77 18.99
CA TYR A 426 -3.80 -1.73 19.22
C TYR A 426 -4.37 -2.34 17.92
N ARG A 427 -3.59 -2.34 16.84
CA ARG A 427 -3.96 -3.07 15.61
C ARG A 427 -3.89 -4.57 15.82
N GLY A 428 -4.74 -5.32 15.09
CA GLY A 428 -4.87 -6.76 15.22
C GLY A 428 -5.64 -7.20 16.48
N GLU A 429 -5.52 -8.46 16.85
CA GLU A 429 -6.26 -9.10 17.96
C GLU A 429 -6.13 -8.36 19.30
N ARG A 430 -5.01 -7.69 19.55
CA ARG A 430 -4.77 -6.90 20.77
C ARG A 430 -5.79 -5.77 20.96
N GLY A 431 -6.34 -5.27 19.88
CA GLY A 431 -7.34 -4.21 19.87
C GLY A 431 -8.76 -4.69 19.63
N SER A 432 -9.03 -5.97 19.87
CA SER A 432 -10.35 -6.55 19.71
C SER A 432 -11.38 -5.92 20.64
N VAL A 433 -12.52 -5.55 20.08
CA VAL A 433 -13.65 -4.93 20.79
C VAL A 433 -14.94 -5.70 20.51
N SER A 434 -15.87 -5.66 21.45
CA SER A 434 -17.24 -6.08 21.21
C SER A 434 -17.99 -4.91 20.58
N THR A 435 -18.59 -5.13 19.42
CA THR A 435 -19.34 -4.11 18.69
C THR A 435 -20.67 -3.78 19.38
N GLN A 436 -21.27 -2.63 19.03
CA GLN A 436 -22.53 -2.17 19.64
C GLN A 436 -23.65 -3.22 19.53
N TYR A 437 -23.67 -4.00 18.46
CA TYR A 437 -24.66 -5.05 18.20
C TYR A 437 -24.14 -6.45 18.45
N ALA A 438 -23.05 -6.62 19.22
CA ALA A 438 -22.44 -7.92 19.48
C ALA A 438 -23.41 -8.96 20.07
N ASN A 439 -24.42 -8.52 20.82
CA ASN A 439 -25.47 -9.40 21.35
C ASN A 439 -26.41 -10.00 20.29
N LEU A 440 -26.38 -9.48 19.07
CA LEU A 440 -27.15 -10.01 17.92
C LEU A 440 -26.30 -10.91 17.02
N HIS A 441 -24.99 -11.01 17.27
CA HIS A 441 -24.13 -11.94 16.55
C HIS A 441 -24.37 -13.36 17.04
N GLU A 442 -24.22 -14.32 16.13
CA GLU A 442 -24.34 -15.74 16.43
C GLU A 442 -23.14 -16.30 17.21
N THR A 443 -22.03 -15.58 17.17
CA THR A 443 -20.76 -15.92 17.81
C THR A 443 -20.31 -14.77 18.70
N ASP A 444 -19.56 -15.07 19.77
CA ASP A 444 -18.93 -14.06 20.63
C ASP A 444 -17.66 -13.45 19.99
N ASP A 445 -17.55 -13.48 18.67
CA ASP A 445 -16.39 -12.99 17.95
C ASP A 445 -16.26 -11.48 18.11
N LYS A 446 -15.09 -11.04 18.56
CA LYS A 446 -14.75 -9.63 18.67
C LYS A 446 -14.21 -9.11 17.35
N PHE A 447 -14.48 -7.84 17.08
CA PHE A 447 -13.98 -7.17 15.90
C PHE A 447 -12.68 -6.42 16.21
N TYR A 448 -11.73 -6.40 15.26
CA TYR A 448 -10.52 -5.60 15.32
C TYR A 448 -10.15 -5.04 13.93
N ILE A 449 -9.32 -4.01 13.92
CA ILE A 449 -8.78 -3.47 12.67
C ILE A 449 -7.45 -4.18 12.37
N PRO A 450 -7.32 -4.91 11.25
CA PRO A 450 -6.11 -5.67 10.91
C PRO A 450 -4.85 -4.79 10.76
N GLU A 451 -3.68 -5.38 10.97
CA GLU A 451 -2.40 -4.67 10.91
C GLU A 451 -2.03 -4.16 9.52
N ASN A 452 -2.56 -4.78 8.47
CA ASN A 452 -2.35 -4.39 7.07
C ASN A 452 -3.35 -3.34 6.57
N VAL A 453 -4.18 -2.78 7.46
CA VAL A 453 -5.12 -1.69 7.16
C VAL A 453 -4.50 -0.34 7.50
N TYR A 454 -4.54 0.58 6.54
CA TYR A 454 -4.11 1.97 6.65
C TYR A 454 -5.31 2.89 6.44
N ILE A 455 -5.35 4.02 7.15
CA ILE A 455 -6.47 4.97 7.06
C ILE A 455 -5.93 6.34 6.66
N ILE A 456 -6.56 6.95 5.65
CA ILE A 456 -6.28 8.33 5.23
C ILE A 456 -7.57 9.12 5.36
N GLY A 457 -7.57 10.14 6.23
CA GLY A 457 -8.63 11.13 6.29
C GLY A 457 -8.24 12.39 5.52
N THR A 458 -9.22 13.07 4.90
CA THR A 458 -9.03 14.44 4.40
C THR A 458 -9.92 15.39 5.18
N MET A 459 -9.48 16.61 5.43
CA MET A 459 -10.28 17.65 6.08
C MET A 459 -9.96 19.05 5.58
N ASN A 460 -10.97 19.92 5.56
CA ASN A 460 -10.84 21.35 5.31
C ASN A 460 -10.65 22.09 6.64
N ASP A 461 -9.61 22.94 6.73
CA ASP A 461 -9.29 23.65 7.98
C ASP A 461 -10.26 24.81 8.30
N ILE A 462 -10.95 25.34 7.29
CA ILE A 462 -11.83 26.52 7.43
C ILE A 462 -13.31 26.18 7.66
N ASP A 463 -13.69 24.91 7.64
CA ASP A 463 -15.09 24.51 7.88
C ASP A 463 -15.46 24.76 9.34
N ARG A 464 -15.99 25.98 9.63
CA ARG A 464 -16.39 26.42 10.98
C ARG A 464 -17.63 25.69 11.53
N SER A 465 -18.37 24.99 10.68
CA SER A 465 -19.60 24.27 11.02
C SER A 465 -19.36 22.87 11.59
N VAL A 466 -18.10 22.49 11.78
CA VAL A 466 -17.72 21.12 12.08
C VAL A 466 -17.09 21.02 13.46
N ASP A 467 -17.45 19.98 14.21
CA ASP A 467 -16.87 19.67 15.50
C ASP A 467 -15.34 19.56 15.42
N THR A 468 -14.68 20.20 16.38
CA THR A 468 -13.22 20.10 16.50
C THR A 468 -12.84 18.67 16.80
N PHE A 469 -11.86 18.15 16.04
CA PHE A 469 -11.24 16.87 16.35
C PHE A 469 -10.93 16.74 17.84
N ASP A 470 -11.56 15.78 18.51
CA ASP A 470 -11.28 15.44 19.89
C ASP A 470 -9.79 15.18 20.10
N PHE A 471 -9.24 15.60 21.24
CA PHE A 471 -7.84 15.36 21.60
C PHE A 471 -7.49 13.86 21.60
N ALA A 472 -8.43 13.00 21.90
CA ALA A 472 -8.24 11.56 21.84
C ALA A 472 -8.02 11.05 20.41
N MET A 473 -8.68 11.65 19.41
CA MET A 473 -8.45 11.34 17.99
C MET A 473 -7.13 11.91 17.48
N ARG A 474 -6.77 13.12 17.91
CA ARG A 474 -5.54 13.77 17.44
C ARG A 474 -4.29 12.92 17.68
N ARG A 475 -4.20 12.20 18.79
CA ARG A 475 -3.06 11.33 19.08
C ARG A 475 -2.99 10.06 18.22
N ARG A 476 -4.11 9.63 17.62
CA ARG A 476 -4.22 8.41 16.82
C ARG A 476 -3.94 8.62 15.34
N PHE A 477 -3.93 9.87 14.90
CA PHE A 477 -3.65 10.26 13.53
C PHE A 477 -2.43 11.16 13.44
N ARG A 478 -1.66 10.99 12.41
CA ARG A 478 -0.65 11.94 12.02
C ARG A 478 -1.26 12.97 11.09
N PHE A 479 -1.13 14.26 11.44
CA PHE A 479 -1.66 15.36 10.65
C PHE A 479 -0.56 15.90 9.73
N ILE A 480 -0.90 16.07 8.45
CA ILE A 480 -0.03 16.69 7.45
C ILE A 480 -0.81 17.77 6.73
N GLU A 481 -0.20 18.93 6.65
CA GLU A 481 -0.76 20.05 5.93
C GLU A 481 -0.45 19.92 4.44
N VAL A 482 -1.49 20.05 3.60
CA VAL A 482 -1.43 20.10 2.14
C VAL A 482 -1.66 21.53 1.72
N THR A 483 -0.58 22.28 1.51
CA THR A 483 -0.64 23.69 1.13
C THR A 483 -0.98 23.84 -0.36
N ALA A 484 -1.47 25.02 -0.77
CA ALA A 484 -1.70 25.33 -2.17
C ALA A 484 -0.41 25.22 -2.98
N GLU A 485 0.72 25.69 -2.43
CA GLU A 485 2.03 25.64 -3.10
C GLU A 485 2.53 24.20 -3.27
N SER A 486 2.31 23.33 -2.29
CA SER A 486 2.76 21.91 -2.37
C SER A 486 2.11 21.14 -3.52
N GLN A 487 0.98 21.62 -4.04
CA GLN A 487 0.22 20.95 -5.12
C GLN A 487 0.16 21.78 -6.41
N VAL A 488 0.84 22.93 -6.46
CA VAL A 488 0.80 23.84 -7.63
C VAL A 488 1.24 23.16 -8.94
N ALA A 489 2.11 22.16 -8.83
CA ALA A 489 2.58 21.37 -9.96
C ALA A 489 1.48 20.57 -10.69
N MET A 490 0.31 20.39 -10.08
CA MET A 490 -0.81 19.76 -10.78
C MET A 490 -1.27 20.59 -12.00
N LEU A 491 -1.03 21.92 -11.98
CA LEU A 491 -1.38 22.80 -13.08
C LEU A 491 -0.53 22.54 -14.33
N ASP A 492 0.73 22.09 -14.17
CA ASP A 492 1.61 21.78 -15.31
C ASP A 492 1.05 20.67 -16.21
N LYS A 493 0.42 19.68 -15.59
CA LYS A 493 -0.12 18.53 -16.30
C LYS A 493 -1.41 18.83 -17.03
N GLU A 494 -2.16 19.76 -16.47
CA GLU A 494 -3.55 19.95 -16.84
C GLU A 494 -3.78 21.18 -17.70
N LEU A 495 -2.92 22.20 -17.62
CA LEU A 495 -3.11 23.49 -18.30
C LEU A 495 -2.08 23.78 -19.40
N ASP A 496 -1.10 22.91 -19.60
CA ASP A 496 -0.07 23.05 -20.65
C ASP A 496 0.55 24.47 -20.69
N ILE A 497 0.36 25.18 -21.81
CA ILE A 497 0.92 26.54 -22.04
C ILE A 497 0.37 27.59 -21.07
N HIS A 498 -0.79 27.38 -20.46
CA HIS A 498 -1.41 28.29 -19.50
C HIS A 498 -0.96 28.07 -18.04
N ALA A 499 -0.18 27.04 -17.78
CA ALA A 499 0.20 26.64 -16.43
C ALA A 499 1.00 27.72 -15.70
N GLU A 500 1.98 28.34 -16.33
CA GLU A 500 2.85 29.34 -15.69
C GLU A 500 2.08 30.60 -15.31
N GLU A 501 1.17 31.10 -16.16
CA GLU A 501 0.33 32.25 -15.83
C GLU A 501 -0.64 31.89 -14.69
N ALA A 502 -1.26 30.71 -14.74
CA ALA A 502 -2.14 30.23 -13.69
C ALA A 502 -1.44 30.14 -12.32
N LYS A 503 -0.21 29.60 -12.28
CA LYS A 503 0.61 29.56 -11.06
C LYS A 503 0.95 30.95 -10.53
N LEU A 504 1.32 31.87 -11.42
CA LEU A 504 1.67 33.24 -11.03
C LEU A 504 0.45 33.95 -10.41
N ARG A 505 -0.73 33.86 -11.05
CA ARG A 505 -1.97 34.45 -10.53
C ARG A 505 -2.39 33.79 -9.20
N LEU A 506 -2.27 32.48 -9.09
CA LEU A 506 -2.55 31.75 -7.85
C LEU A 506 -1.66 32.21 -6.69
N ARG A 507 -0.35 32.32 -6.93
CA ARG A 507 0.62 32.75 -5.90
C ARG A 507 0.37 34.19 -5.46
N ASN A 508 0.13 35.11 -6.41
CA ASN A 508 -0.15 36.51 -6.09
C ASN A 508 -1.47 36.66 -5.32
N LEU A 509 -2.51 35.92 -5.71
CA LEU A 509 -3.77 35.93 -5.00
C LEU A 509 -3.60 35.39 -3.57
N ASN A 510 -2.93 34.27 -3.37
CA ASN A 510 -2.68 33.69 -2.06
C ASN A 510 -1.80 34.59 -1.17
N ALA A 511 -0.79 35.24 -1.73
CA ALA A 511 0.02 36.24 -1.02
C ALA A 511 -0.82 37.44 -0.59
N ALA A 512 -1.77 37.89 -1.42
CA ALA A 512 -2.69 38.96 -1.06
C ALA A 512 -3.68 38.53 0.05
N ILE A 513 -4.17 37.29 0.02
CA ILE A 513 -5.03 36.72 1.07
C ILE A 513 -4.32 36.72 2.42
N GLU A 514 -3.03 36.35 2.50
CA GLU A 514 -2.27 36.38 3.75
C GLU A 514 -2.09 37.78 4.35
N ASN A 515 -2.17 38.82 3.52
CA ASN A 515 -2.07 40.20 3.97
C ASN A 515 -3.42 40.77 4.49
N VAL A 516 -4.51 40.04 4.34
CA VAL A 516 -5.82 40.44 4.91
C VAL A 516 -5.84 40.08 6.41
N GLN A 517 -6.13 41.06 7.27
CA GLN A 517 -5.99 40.95 8.72
C GLN A 517 -6.77 39.77 9.33
N GLU A 518 -7.88 39.36 8.74
CA GLU A 518 -8.76 38.29 9.24
C GLU A 518 -8.52 36.94 8.58
N LEU A 519 -7.69 36.90 7.53
CA LEU A 519 -7.38 35.70 6.76
C LEU A 519 -5.95 35.26 7.03
N ASN A 520 -5.67 34.00 6.75
CA ASN A 520 -4.34 33.39 6.86
C ASN A 520 -4.18 32.28 5.80
N SER A 521 -3.11 31.50 5.85
CA SER A 521 -2.85 30.41 4.91
C SER A 521 -3.93 29.35 4.80
N HIS A 522 -4.81 29.21 5.82
CA HIS A 522 -5.94 28.28 5.74
C HIS A 522 -7.02 28.70 4.73
N TYR A 523 -7.05 30.01 4.40
CA TYR A 523 -7.97 30.60 3.39
C TYR A 523 -7.37 30.65 1.99
N HIS A 524 -6.19 30.11 1.76
CA HIS A 524 -5.59 30.05 0.43
C HIS A 524 -6.52 29.37 -0.58
N ILE A 525 -6.46 29.84 -1.80
CA ILE A 525 -7.10 29.18 -2.92
C ILE A 525 -6.23 28.01 -3.36
N GLY A 526 -6.80 26.84 -3.42
CA GLY A 526 -6.09 25.67 -3.92
C GLY A 526 -5.99 25.65 -5.46
N PRO A 527 -4.96 24.99 -6.02
CA PRO A 527 -4.76 24.95 -7.47
C PRO A 527 -5.90 24.27 -8.25
N SER A 528 -6.72 23.43 -7.60
CA SER A 528 -7.86 22.80 -8.29
C SER A 528 -8.92 23.79 -8.79
N TYR A 529 -9.03 24.99 -8.17
CA TYR A 529 -9.88 26.04 -8.69
C TYR A 529 -9.40 26.56 -10.05
N PHE A 530 -8.08 26.61 -10.26
CA PHE A 530 -7.50 27.03 -11.54
C PHE A 530 -7.66 25.97 -12.65
N LEU A 531 -7.92 24.71 -12.31
CA LEU A 531 -8.27 23.70 -13.32
C LEU A 531 -9.60 24.02 -14.01
N LYS A 532 -10.46 24.84 -13.35
CA LYS A 532 -11.70 25.36 -13.94
C LYS A 532 -11.49 26.28 -15.14
N LEU A 533 -10.27 26.73 -15.39
CA LEU A 533 -9.94 27.43 -16.64
C LEU A 533 -10.32 26.63 -17.89
N LYS A 534 -10.26 25.30 -17.84
CA LYS A 534 -10.70 24.43 -18.94
C LYS A 534 -12.21 24.55 -19.21
N ASP A 535 -13.00 24.78 -18.17
CA ASP A 535 -14.46 24.86 -18.26
C ASP A 535 -14.92 26.23 -18.79
N VAL A 536 -14.03 27.24 -18.81
CA VAL A 536 -14.30 28.62 -19.23
C VAL A 536 -13.38 29.07 -20.35
N ASP A 537 -12.94 28.18 -21.23
CA ASP A 537 -12.09 28.45 -22.39
C ASP A 537 -10.84 29.29 -22.06
N PHE A 538 -10.21 29.02 -20.92
CA PHE A 538 -9.03 29.73 -20.40
C PHE A 538 -9.24 31.23 -20.16
N ASN A 539 -10.50 31.66 -19.94
CA ASN A 539 -10.83 33.03 -19.61
C ASN A 539 -10.72 33.30 -18.09
N TYR A 540 -9.72 34.11 -17.71
CA TYR A 540 -9.45 34.44 -16.31
C TYR A 540 -10.54 35.31 -15.67
N GLU A 541 -11.26 36.17 -16.47
CA GLU A 541 -12.37 36.95 -15.94
C GLU A 541 -13.56 36.05 -15.55
N LEU A 542 -13.85 35.03 -16.35
CA LEU A 542 -14.88 34.04 -16.01
C LEU A 542 -14.44 33.17 -14.85
N LEU A 543 -13.17 32.77 -14.77
CA LEU A 543 -12.64 32.08 -13.61
C LEU A 543 -12.84 32.88 -12.32
N TRP A 544 -12.55 34.18 -12.40
CA TRP A 544 -12.76 35.07 -11.26
C TRP A 544 -14.23 35.21 -10.91
N SER A 545 -15.10 35.60 -11.86
CA SER A 545 -16.50 35.90 -11.59
C SER A 545 -17.30 34.70 -11.11
N ASP A 546 -17.04 33.54 -11.68
CA ASP A 546 -17.90 32.36 -11.47
C ASP A 546 -17.41 31.44 -10.37
N TYR A 547 -16.10 31.44 -10.06
CA TYR A 547 -15.51 30.49 -9.13
C TYR A 547 -14.76 31.14 -7.95
N LEU A 548 -13.92 32.14 -8.20
CA LEU A 548 -13.07 32.72 -7.16
C LEU A 548 -13.79 33.79 -6.32
N LYS A 549 -14.46 34.72 -7.01
CA LYS A 549 -15.17 35.82 -6.34
C LYS A 549 -16.22 35.34 -5.36
N PRO A 550 -17.14 34.42 -5.69
CA PRO A 550 -18.15 33.94 -4.75
C PRO A 550 -17.53 33.29 -3.49
N LEU A 551 -16.43 32.55 -3.67
CA LEU A 551 -15.71 31.94 -2.56
C LEU A 551 -15.06 32.98 -1.65
N LEU A 552 -14.43 34.01 -2.24
CA LEU A 552 -13.78 35.08 -1.49
C LEU A 552 -14.81 35.97 -0.77
N GLU A 553 -15.98 36.21 -1.37
CA GLU A 553 -17.12 36.88 -0.71
C GLU A 553 -17.57 36.09 0.53
N ASP A 554 -17.63 34.76 0.46
CA ASP A 554 -17.94 33.93 1.64
C ASP A 554 -16.86 34.03 2.73
N TYR A 555 -15.59 34.13 2.36
CA TYR A 555 -14.49 34.32 3.32
C TYR A 555 -14.52 35.67 4.02
N LEU A 556 -14.89 36.72 3.28
CA LEU A 556 -14.91 38.10 3.75
C LEU A 556 -16.26 38.49 4.40
N ARG A 557 -17.25 37.59 4.38
CA ARG A 557 -18.60 37.90 4.89
C ARG A 557 -18.57 38.37 6.31
N GLY A 558 -18.99 39.62 6.50
CA GLY A 558 -19.07 40.29 7.81
C GLY A 558 -17.80 41.05 8.20
N SER A 559 -16.78 41.11 7.33
CA SER A 559 -15.64 42.00 7.50
C SER A 559 -16.06 43.45 7.25
N TYR A 560 -15.35 44.41 7.86
CA TYR A 560 -15.73 45.84 7.79
C TYR A 560 -15.49 46.46 6.39
N GLU A 561 -14.52 45.95 5.61
CA GLU A 561 -14.08 46.49 4.32
C GLU A 561 -14.18 45.42 3.20
N GLU A 562 -15.24 44.64 3.21
CA GLU A 562 -15.43 43.50 2.30
C GLU A 562 -15.20 43.87 0.80
N ALA A 563 -15.83 44.97 0.32
CA ALA A 563 -15.76 45.37 -1.06
C ALA A 563 -14.37 45.89 -1.48
N GLU A 564 -13.68 46.64 -0.61
CA GLU A 564 -12.34 47.18 -0.85
C GLU A 564 -11.28 46.05 -0.81
N THR A 565 -11.43 45.12 0.15
CA THR A 565 -10.58 43.95 0.24
C THR A 565 -10.72 43.07 -1.01
N LEU A 566 -11.96 42.82 -1.45
CA LEU A 566 -12.22 42.03 -2.66
C LEU A 566 -11.61 42.67 -3.92
N ASP A 567 -11.67 44.03 -4.05
CA ASP A 567 -11.03 44.76 -5.13
C ASP A 567 -9.49 44.61 -5.09
N THR A 568 -8.91 44.66 -3.91
CA THR A 568 -7.47 44.43 -3.71
C THR A 568 -7.04 43.00 -4.10
N LEU A 569 -7.82 41.98 -3.75
CA LEU A 569 -7.60 40.59 -4.16
C LEU A 569 -7.74 40.43 -5.68
N LYS A 570 -8.71 41.12 -6.30
CA LYS A 570 -8.86 41.12 -7.76
C LYS A 570 -7.64 41.73 -8.48
N LYS A 571 -7.13 42.87 -7.99
CA LYS A 571 -5.92 43.49 -8.53
C LYS A 571 -4.70 42.57 -8.43
N ALA A 572 -4.54 41.84 -7.33
CA ALA A 572 -3.48 40.86 -7.18
C ALA A 572 -3.63 39.67 -8.14
N PHE A 573 -4.86 39.21 -8.35
CA PHE A 573 -5.16 38.17 -9.33
C PHE A 573 -4.90 38.63 -10.77
N ASP A 574 -5.20 39.88 -11.11
CA ASP A 574 -5.02 40.45 -12.45
C ASP A 574 -3.58 40.86 -12.76
N LEU A 575 -2.66 40.73 -11.83
CA LEU A 575 -1.24 41.10 -11.96
C LEU A 575 -1.00 42.60 -12.16
N THR A 576 -1.99 43.45 -11.81
CA THR A 576 -1.91 44.93 -12.04
C THR A 576 -1.03 45.64 -11.02
N ASN A 577 -0.57 44.98 -9.97
CA ASN A 577 0.29 45.57 -8.95
C ASN A 577 1.78 45.67 -9.35
N ASN A 578 2.20 45.09 -10.48
CA ASN A 578 3.61 45.10 -10.90
C ASN A 578 4.02 46.31 -11.79
N GLU A 579 3.11 47.23 -12.15
CA GLU A 579 3.46 48.36 -12.99
C GLU A 579 3.85 49.64 -12.21
N GLN A 580 3.73 49.69 -10.88
CA GLN A 580 4.02 50.92 -10.11
C GLN A 580 5.37 50.94 -9.40
N THR A 581 6.14 49.88 -9.37
CA THR A 581 7.46 49.84 -8.68
C THR A 581 8.66 50.08 -9.62
N ASP A 582 8.47 50.11 -10.95
CA ASP A 582 9.57 50.35 -11.90
C ASP A 582 9.61 51.79 -12.50
N ARG A 583 8.83 52.74 -11.94
CA ARG A 583 8.81 54.13 -12.40
C ARG A 583 9.09 55.17 -11.32
N GLN A 584 10.08 54.94 -10.47
CA GLN A 584 10.66 55.99 -9.63
C GLN A 584 12.11 55.68 -9.34
N ASP A 585 13.00 55.93 -10.31
CA ASP A 585 14.37 56.42 -10.07
C ASP A 585 15.04 56.84 -11.40
N THR A 586 14.58 57.98 -11.94
CA THR A 586 15.38 58.83 -12.81
C THR A 586 15.04 60.26 -12.45
N GLY A 587 15.50 60.67 -11.27
CA GLY A 587 15.56 62.06 -10.85
C GLY A 587 16.91 62.64 -11.21
N ASP A 588 16.89 63.52 -12.17
CA ASP A 588 17.87 64.49 -12.57
C ASP A 588 18.56 65.18 -11.37
N ASP A 589 19.87 65.05 -11.26
CA ASP A 589 20.71 66.01 -10.53
C ASP A 589 21.78 66.54 -11.46
N ASN A 590 21.36 67.58 -12.21
CA ASN A 590 22.26 68.57 -12.76
C ASN A 590 21.68 69.95 -12.43
N ALA A 591 22.31 70.63 -11.44
CA ALA A 591 22.46 72.10 -11.50
C ALA A 591 23.39 72.58 -10.34
N ASP A 592 24.54 73.02 -10.73
CA ASP A 592 25.28 74.22 -10.30
C ASP A 592 25.43 74.60 -8.80
N ASN A 593 26.64 74.52 -8.33
CA ASN A 593 27.64 75.48 -7.83
C ASN A 593 28.59 74.88 -6.85
#